data_83660f9d84b575b8e1392edd08bc753b
#
_entry.id   83660f9d84b575b8e1392edd08bc753b
#
_cell.length_a   1.000
_cell.length_b   1.000
_cell.length_c   1.000
_cell.angle_alpha   90.00
_cell.angle_beta   90.00
_cell.angle_gamma   90.00
#
_symmetry.space_group_name_H-M   'P 1'
#
loop_
_entity.id
_entity.type
_entity.pdbx_description
1 polymer ?
#
loop_
_entity_poly.entity_id
_entity_poly.type
_entity_poly.pdbx_seq_one_letter_code
_entity_poly.pdbx_strand_id
1 'polypeptide(L)'
;MTIATRSAPTTLPAHAASWSVLPALGNLDAYISAVNRMPMLTPEEEQSYARRLREHNDVEAAGRLVMSHLRVVVAVSRQYLGYGLPQGDLIQEGNIGLMKAVRRFDPDQGVRLVSYALHWIKAEIHEYILKNWRMVKVATTKAQRKLFFNLRSLKNELKADSALLDGDTHRSTLTDDEIDQVARQLNVKREEVMEMETRLAGGDVLLDPSPNDDDDKAHLAPIAYLADSSQEPTAIIEARERDTLASNGIQNALAALDERSRRVVQERWLNVNDDGSGGMTLHELAAEYGVSAERIRQIEAAAMKKMKKTMMAEMATA
;
A
#
# COMPACT_ATOMS: atom_id res chain seq x y z
N MET A 1 -36.69 53.03 -48.32
CA MET A 1 -37.46 52.23 -47.38
C MET A 1 -36.56 51.18 -46.80
N THR A 2 -35.93 51.49 -45.67
CA THR A 2 -34.90 50.62 -45.05
C THR A 2 -35.52 50.02 -43.79
N ILE A 3 -35.76 48.73 -43.82
CA ILE A 3 -36.35 47.98 -42.70
C ILE A 3 -35.22 47.61 -41.73
N ALA A 4 -35.20 48.30 -40.56
CA ALA A 4 -34.30 48.00 -39.48
C ALA A 4 -34.86 46.80 -38.70
N THR A 5 -34.22 45.64 -38.82
CA THR A 5 -34.44 44.48 -37.97
C THR A 5 -33.89 44.72 -36.58
N ARG A 6 -34.73 44.99 -35.62
CA ARG A 6 -34.43 45.09 -34.20
C ARG A 6 -34.19 43.67 -33.67
N SER A 7 -32.91 43.31 -33.44
CA SER A 7 -32.58 42.10 -32.68
C SER A 7 -32.95 42.33 -31.19
N ALA A 8 -33.87 41.51 -30.70
CA ALA A 8 -34.20 41.47 -29.27
C ALA A 8 -32.98 40.98 -28.44
N PRO A 9 -32.70 41.60 -27.31
CA PRO A 9 -31.64 41.11 -26.44
C PRO A 9 -32.10 39.77 -25.88
N THR A 10 -31.37 38.71 -26.21
CA THR A 10 -31.51 37.40 -25.57
C THR A 10 -31.08 37.53 -24.11
N THR A 11 -32.03 37.82 -23.22
CA THR A 11 -31.79 37.77 -21.77
C THR A 11 -31.56 36.29 -21.40
N LEU A 12 -30.31 35.93 -21.20
CA LEU A 12 -29.95 34.67 -20.57
C LEU A 12 -30.68 34.58 -19.22
N PRO A 13 -31.34 33.47 -18.90
CA PRO A 13 -32.04 33.32 -17.63
C PRO A 13 -31.04 33.57 -16.48
N ALA A 14 -31.50 34.27 -15.44
CA ALA A 14 -30.68 34.71 -14.29
C ALA A 14 -29.89 33.56 -13.63
N HIS A 15 -30.33 32.32 -13.82
CA HIS A 15 -29.63 31.11 -13.40
C HIS A 15 -28.37 30.78 -14.20
N ALA A 16 -28.23 31.22 -15.46
CA ALA A 16 -27.05 30.93 -16.28
C ALA A 16 -25.81 31.70 -15.80
N ALA A 17 -25.98 32.86 -15.21
CA ALA A 17 -24.88 33.69 -14.72
C ALA A 17 -24.23 33.16 -13.44
N SER A 18 -24.93 32.35 -12.61
CA SER A 18 -24.41 31.81 -11.36
C SER A 18 -23.47 30.62 -11.53
N TRP A 19 -23.47 29.96 -12.70
CA TRP A 19 -22.66 28.79 -13.00
C TRP A 19 -21.25 29.11 -13.53
N SER A 20 -20.96 30.36 -13.86
CA SER A 20 -19.70 30.78 -14.50
C SER A 20 -18.58 31.17 -13.54
N VAL A 21 -18.83 31.19 -12.23
CA VAL A 21 -17.83 31.62 -11.26
C VAL A 21 -17.49 30.49 -10.30
N LEU A 22 -16.59 29.61 -10.72
CA LEU A 22 -15.80 28.84 -9.75
C LEU A 22 -14.81 29.83 -9.12
N PRO A 23 -14.82 30.03 -7.80
CA PRO A 23 -13.88 30.94 -7.15
C PRO A 23 -12.46 30.45 -7.36
N ALA A 24 -11.53 31.38 -7.51
CA ALA A 24 -10.11 31.09 -7.54
C ALA A 24 -9.73 30.19 -6.37
N LEU A 25 -9.06 29.09 -6.64
CA LEU A 25 -8.73 27.96 -5.74
C LEU A 25 -7.77 28.31 -4.58
N GLY A 26 -7.57 29.61 -4.26
CA GLY A 26 -6.64 30.04 -3.22
C GLY A 26 -7.15 29.87 -1.77
N ASN A 27 -8.47 29.71 -1.55
CA ASN A 27 -9.05 29.59 -0.21
C ASN A 27 -10.16 28.54 -0.19
N LEU A 28 -9.99 27.52 0.65
CA LEU A 28 -10.95 26.43 0.81
C LEU A 28 -12.31 26.90 1.28
N ASP A 29 -12.35 27.88 2.20
CA ASP A 29 -13.60 28.44 2.73
C ASP A 29 -14.40 29.19 1.67
N ALA A 30 -13.71 29.91 0.79
CA ALA A 30 -14.31 30.56 -0.36
C ALA A 30 -14.94 29.56 -1.33
N TYR A 31 -14.23 28.45 -1.61
CA TYR A 31 -14.74 27.33 -2.40
C TYR A 31 -16.01 26.75 -1.77
N ILE A 32 -15.97 26.38 -0.49
CA ILE A 32 -17.10 25.79 0.23
C ILE A 32 -18.30 26.76 0.22
N SER A 33 -18.05 28.06 0.43
CA SER A 33 -19.10 29.09 0.41
C SER A 33 -19.74 29.21 -0.97
N ALA A 34 -18.94 29.18 -2.04
CA ALA A 34 -19.43 29.23 -3.41
C ALA A 34 -20.25 28.00 -3.78
N VAL A 35 -19.77 26.81 -3.44
CA VAL A 35 -20.48 25.53 -3.64
C VAL A 35 -21.84 25.55 -2.91
N ASN A 36 -21.89 26.08 -1.71
CA ASN A 36 -23.13 26.16 -0.92
C ASN A 36 -24.15 27.15 -1.49
N ARG A 37 -23.74 28.10 -2.31
CA ARG A 37 -24.63 29.06 -3.01
C ARG A 37 -25.20 28.53 -4.32
N MET A 38 -24.62 27.44 -4.87
CA MET A 38 -25.11 26.88 -6.12
C MET A 38 -26.53 26.34 -5.99
N PRO A 39 -27.41 26.58 -6.97
CA PRO A 39 -28.76 26.08 -6.96
C PRO A 39 -28.79 24.57 -7.08
N MET A 40 -29.72 23.92 -6.38
CA MET A 40 -29.97 22.49 -6.52
C MET A 40 -30.92 22.26 -7.70
N LEU A 41 -30.70 21.17 -8.41
CA LEU A 41 -31.57 20.73 -9.52
C LEU A 41 -32.82 20.04 -8.98
N THR A 42 -33.94 20.28 -9.65
CA THR A 42 -35.16 19.49 -9.42
C THR A 42 -34.97 18.06 -9.98
N PRO A 43 -35.76 17.08 -9.54
CA PRO A 43 -35.69 15.72 -10.10
C PRO A 43 -35.88 15.65 -11.61
N GLU A 44 -36.72 16.50 -12.16
CA GLU A 44 -37.04 16.57 -13.57
C GLU A 44 -35.88 17.16 -14.39
N GLU A 45 -35.25 18.23 -13.88
CA GLU A 45 -34.05 18.81 -14.47
C GLU A 45 -32.86 17.81 -14.42
N GLU A 46 -32.69 17.13 -13.30
CA GLU A 46 -31.65 16.09 -13.13
C GLU A 46 -31.79 15.01 -14.19
N GLN A 47 -33.00 14.47 -14.40
CA GLN A 47 -33.29 13.48 -15.43
C GLN A 47 -33.06 14.03 -16.85
N SER A 48 -33.52 15.25 -17.11
CA SER A 48 -33.35 15.92 -18.39
C SER A 48 -31.85 16.06 -18.76
N TYR A 49 -31.04 16.58 -17.84
CA TYR A 49 -29.59 16.71 -18.06
C TYR A 49 -28.89 15.34 -18.17
N ALA A 50 -29.32 14.34 -17.41
CA ALA A 50 -28.75 13.01 -17.48
C ALA A 50 -29.06 12.31 -18.82
N ARG A 51 -30.27 12.49 -19.37
CA ARG A 51 -30.62 11.98 -20.73
C ARG A 51 -29.79 12.69 -21.80
N ARG A 52 -29.68 14.03 -21.75
CA ARG A 52 -28.84 14.78 -22.69
C ARG A 52 -27.38 14.33 -22.67
N LEU A 53 -26.84 14.07 -21.48
CA LEU A 53 -25.50 13.52 -21.35
C LEU A 53 -25.38 12.12 -21.98
N ARG A 54 -26.34 11.25 -21.74
CA ARG A 54 -26.33 9.87 -22.23
C ARG A 54 -26.50 9.77 -23.74
N GLU A 55 -27.43 10.54 -24.30
CA GLU A 55 -27.79 10.48 -25.73
C GLU A 55 -26.86 11.29 -26.63
N HIS A 56 -26.37 12.43 -26.13
CA HIS A 56 -25.64 13.40 -26.95
C HIS A 56 -24.21 13.64 -26.44
N ASN A 57 -23.76 12.98 -25.36
CA ASN A 57 -22.49 13.26 -24.68
C ASN A 57 -22.31 14.78 -24.37
N ASP A 58 -23.38 15.44 -23.97
CA ASP A 58 -23.39 16.87 -23.69
C ASP A 58 -22.57 17.21 -22.42
N VAL A 59 -21.39 17.77 -22.63
CA VAL A 59 -20.45 18.15 -21.55
C VAL A 59 -21.03 19.27 -20.67
N GLU A 60 -21.85 20.17 -21.23
CA GLU A 60 -22.49 21.24 -20.45
C GLU A 60 -23.52 20.65 -19.48
N ALA A 61 -24.31 19.69 -19.93
CA ALA A 61 -25.26 18.96 -19.07
C ALA A 61 -24.52 18.22 -17.95
N ALA A 62 -23.40 17.56 -18.26
CA ALA A 62 -22.54 16.92 -17.24
C ALA A 62 -22.01 17.92 -16.23
N GLY A 63 -21.52 19.09 -16.69
CA GLY A 63 -21.06 20.17 -15.82
C GLY A 63 -22.13 20.65 -14.86
N ARG A 64 -23.37 20.84 -15.33
CA ARG A 64 -24.50 21.23 -14.48
C ARG A 64 -24.84 20.18 -13.42
N LEU A 65 -24.85 18.90 -13.80
CA LEU A 65 -25.06 17.79 -12.85
C LEU A 65 -23.97 17.74 -11.79
N VAL A 66 -22.70 17.88 -12.16
CA VAL A 66 -21.60 17.88 -11.20
C VAL A 66 -21.69 19.08 -10.26
N MET A 67 -21.83 20.30 -10.80
CA MET A 67 -21.82 21.53 -10.00
C MET A 67 -22.96 21.59 -8.99
N SER A 68 -24.16 21.15 -9.36
CA SER A 68 -25.32 21.10 -8.43
C SER A 68 -25.11 20.14 -7.24
N HIS A 69 -24.22 19.13 -7.39
CA HIS A 69 -23.99 18.08 -6.39
C HIS A 69 -22.68 18.23 -5.60
N LEU A 70 -21.83 19.24 -5.90
CA LEU A 70 -20.58 19.49 -5.17
C LEU A 70 -20.79 19.65 -3.65
N ARG A 71 -21.93 20.19 -3.24
CA ARG A 71 -22.31 20.32 -1.83
C ARG A 71 -22.32 18.97 -1.10
N VAL A 72 -22.78 17.92 -1.78
CA VAL A 72 -22.79 16.56 -1.22
C VAL A 72 -21.37 16.05 -0.99
N VAL A 73 -20.46 16.34 -1.92
CA VAL A 73 -19.04 15.99 -1.76
C VAL A 73 -18.42 16.65 -0.56
N VAL A 74 -18.66 17.96 -0.36
CA VAL A 74 -18.17 18.70 0.81
C VAL A 74 -18.73 18.12 2.11
N ALA A 75 -20.02 17.76 2.13
CA ALA A 75 -20.64 17.16 3.32
C ALA A 75 -20.04 15.77 3.64
N VAL A 76 -19.80 14.95 2.62
CA VAL A 76 -19.20 13.61 2.79
C VAL A 76 -17.73 13.72 3.22
N SER A 77 -16.93 14.61 2.60
CA SER A 77 -15.50 14.76 2.93
C SER A 77 -15.28 15.14 4.40
N ARG A 78 -16.18 15.91 5.00
CA ARG A 78 -16.11 16.27 6.44
C ARG A 78 -16.13 15.08 7.38
N GLN A 79 -16.76 13.98 6.99
CA GLN A 79 -16.81 12.76 7.81
C GLN A 79 -15.43 12.08 7.93
N TYR A 80 -14.49 12.42 7.04
CA TYR A 80 -13.16 11.81 6.95
C TYR A 80 -12.02 12.70 7.45
N LEU A 81 -12.31 13.86 8.04
CA LEU A 81 -11.29 14.78 8.58
C LEU A 81 -10.43 14.13 9.68
N GLY A 82 -11.00 13.16 10.43
CA GLY A 82 -10.32 12.46 11.52
C GLY A 82 -9.12 11.58 11.08
N TYR A 83 -8.89 11.42 9.79
CA TYR A 83 -7.72 10.68 9.26
C TYR A 83 -6.46 11.53 9.09
N GLY A 84 -6.52 12.85 9.36
CA GLY A 84 -5.36 13.74 9.32
C GLY A 84 -4.93 14.19 7.92
N LEU A 85 -5.75 13.91 6.88
CA LEU A 85 -5.49 14.33 5.52
C LEU A 85 -6.10 15.71 5.21
N PRO A 86 -5.52 16.51 4.29
CA PRO A 86 -6.04 17.80 3.92
C PRO A 86 -7.47 17.73 3.38
N GLN A 87 -8.37 18.56 3.89
CA GLN A 87 -9.77 18.55 3.47
C GLN A 87 -9.94 18.89 1.99
N GLY A 88 -9.07 19.75 1.45
CA GLY A 88 -9.08 20.09 0.02
C GLY A 88 -8.90 18.87 -0.86
N ASP A 89 -7.96 18.01 -0.53
CA ASP A 89 -7.67 16.79 -1.27
C ASP A 89 -8.82 15.79 -1.19
N LEU A 90 -9.39 15.62 0.01
CA LEU A 90 -10.58 14.76 0.19
C LEU A 90 -11.77 15.24 -0.64
N ILE A 91 -11.96 16.56 -0.77
CA ILE A 91 -13.00 17.14 -1.63
C ILE A 91 -12.70 16.85 -3.10
N GLN A 92 -11.45 17.05 -3.56
CA GLN A 92 -11.10 16.82 -4.98
C GLN A 92 -11.25 15.35 -5.36
N GLU A 93 -10.81 14.43 -4.52
CA GLU A 93 -11.03 12.99 -4.76
C GLU A 93 -12.53 12.64 -4.74
N GLY A 94 -13.29 13.24 -3.83
CA GLY A 94 -14.75 13.12 -3.84
C GLY A 94 -15.39 13.68 -5.13
N ASN A 95 -14.86 14.78 -5.68
CA ASN A 95 -15.31 15.35 -6.96
C ASN A 95 -15.01 14.38 -8.12
N ILE A 96 -13.84 13.71 -8.11
CA ILE A 96 -13.53 12.65 -9.08
C ILE A 96 -14.57 11.52 -8.98
N GLY A 97 -14.92 11.10 -7.77
CA GLY A 97 -15.97 10.11 -7.53
C GLY A 97 -17.33 10.57 -8.08
N LEU A 98 -17.71 11.82 -7.83
CA LEU A 98 -18.93 12.40 -8.38
C LEU A 98 -18.92 12.41 -9.91
N MET A 99 -17.83 12.81 -10.55
CA MET A 99 -17.71 12.81 -12.02
C MET A 99 -17.81 11.38 -12.59
N LYS A 100 -17.21 10.39 -11.94
CA LYS A 100 -17.37 8.97 -12.32
C LYS A 100 -18.81 8.51 -12.20
N ALA A 101 -19.52 8.95 -11.15
CA ALA A 101 -20.94 8.65 -10.95
C ALA A 101 -21.79 9.27 -12.05
N VAL A 102 -21.64 10.58 -12.32
CA VAL A 102 -22.39 11.29 -13.37
C VAL A 102 -22.24 10.63 -14.73
N ARG A 103 -21.03 10.21 -15.09
CA ARG A 103 -20.75 9.54 -16.37
C ARG A 103 -21.47 8.18 -16.51
N ARG A 104 -21.71 7.49 -15.38
CA ARG A 104 -22.31 6.13 -15.36
C ARG A 104 -23.77 6.13 -14.93
N PHE A 105 -24.31 7.29 -14.62
CA PHE A 105 -25.68 7.41 -14.12
C PHE A 105 -26.71 7.09 -15.19
N ASP A 106 -27.69 6.25 -14.83
CA ASP A 106 -28.84 5.92 -15.66
C ASP A 106 -30.10 6.56 -15.07
N PRO A 107 -30.66 7.58 -15.73
CA PRO A 107 -31.85 8.29 -15.23
C PRO A 107 -33.13 7.43 -15.26
N ASP A 108 -33.16 6.34 -16.03
CA ASP A 108 -34.35 5.51 -16.22
C ASP A 108 -34.52 4.45 -15.11
N GLN A 109 -33.52 4.32 -14.21
CA GLN A 109 -33.55 3.40 -13.06
C GLN A 109 -34.44 3.91 -11.89
N GLY A 110 -35.01 5.10 -11.97
CA GLY A 110 -35.84 5.68 -10.91
C GLY A 110 -35.12 6.08 -9.62
N VAL A 111 -33.78 6.04 -9.60
CA VAL A 111 -32.95 6.41 -8.44
C VAL A 111 -32.42 7.83 -8.63
N ARG A 112 -32.35 8.62 -7.54
CA ARG A 112 -31.72 9.95 -7.56
C ARG A 112 -30.20 9.85 -7.72
N LEU A 113 -29.62 10.80 -8.48
CA LEU A 113 -28.18 10.87 -8.69
C LEU A 113 -27.41 10.93 -7.35
N VAL A 114 -27.92 11.65 -6.36
CA VAL A 114 -27.28 11.76 -5.01
C VAL A 114 -27.06 10.38 -4.40
N SER A 115 -28.10 9.53 -4.40
CA SER A 115 -28.00 8.18 -3.80
C SER A 115 -26.98 7.30 -4.52
N TYR A 116 -26.94 7.37 -5.84
CA TYR A 116 -25.96 6.65 -6.65
C TYR A 116 -24.55 7.21 -6.47
N ALA A 117 -24.39 8.54 -6.48
CA ALA A 117 -23.09 9.20 -6.38
C ALA A 117 -22.42 9.01 -5.03
N LEU A 118 -23.18 8.91 -3.93
CA LEU A 118 -22.63 8.69 -2.60
C LEU A 118 -21.69 7.49 -2.52
N HIS A 119 -21.99 6.39 -3.21
CA HIS A 119 -21.14 5.21 -3.23
C HIS A 119 -19.81 5.48 -3.95
N TRP A 120 -19.85 6.20 -5.08
CA TRP A 120 -18.66 6.56 -5.84
C TRP A 120 -17.78 7.57 -5.11
N ILE A 121 -18.40 8.60 -4.52
CA ILE A 121 -17.70 9.61 -3.73
C ILE A 121 -16.96 8.96 -2.55
N LYS A 122 -17.66 8.12 -1.76
CA LYS A 122 -17.05 7.39 -0.65
C LYS A 122 -15.94 6.45 -1.11
N ALA A 123 -16.12 5.75 -2.23
CA ALA A 123 -15.12 4.82 -2.75
C ALA A 123 -13.79 5.54 -3.11
N GLU A 124 -13.85 6.69 -3.81
CA GLU A 124 -12.65 7.44 -4.16
C GLU A 124 -11.97 8.04 -2.91
N ILE A 125 -12.75 8.62 -1.99
CA ILE A 125 -12.21 9.15 -0.73
C ILE A 125 -11.54 8.01 0.07
N HIS A 126 -12.16 6.85 0.19
CA HIS A 126 -11.59 5.70 0.89
C HIS A 126 -10.29 5.23 0.22
N GLU A 127 -10.25 5.16 -1.10
CA GLU A 127 -9.05 4.76 -1.83
C GLU A 127 -7.91 5.77 -1.63
N TYR A 128 -8.22 7.06 -1.67
CA TYR A 128 -7.26 8.13 -1.40
C TYR A 128 -6.69 8.03 0.02
N ILE A 129 -7.55 7.86 1.03
CA ILE A 129 -7.13 7.69 2.43
C ILE A 129 -6.20 6.49 2.57
N LEU A 130 -6.56 5.33 2.03
CA LEU A 130 -5.73 4.11 2.13
C LEU A 130 -4.36 4.26 1.46
N LYS A 131 -4.24 5.12 0.44
CA LYS A 131 -2.98 5.37 -0.26
C LYS A 131 -2.08 6.38 0.44
N ASN A 132 -2.68 7.40 1.07
CA ASN A 132 -1.97 8.59 1.53
C ASN A 132 -1.95 8.76 3.06
N TRP A 133 -2.59 7.87 3.81
CA TRP A 133 -2.64 7.96 5.27
C TRP A 133 -1.27 7.84 5.93
N ARG A 134 -0.38 7.01 5.36
CA ARG A 134 1.02 6.83 5.80
C ARG A 134 1.93 6.58 4.61
N MET A 135 3.25 6.73 4.83
CA MET A 135 4.27 6.45 3.82
C MET A 135 4.20 5.00 3.34
N VAL A 136 3.92 4.05 4.25
CA VAL A 136 3.77 2.63 3.93
C VAL A 136 2.28 2.28 3.86
N LYS A 137 1.89 1.50 2.85
CA LYS A 137 0.51 1.01 2.72
C LYS A 137 0.15 0.07 3.87
N VAL A 138 -0.77 0.50 4.72
CA VAL A 138 -1.18 -0.24 5.92
C VAL A 138 -2.19 -1.34 5.60
N ALA A 139 -3.11 -1.10 4.66
CA ALA A 139 -4.21 -2.01 4.35
C ALA A 139 -4.20 -2.40 2.86
N THR A 140 -3.71 -3.58 2.54
CA THR A 140 -3.60 -4.13 1.18
C THR A 140 -4.71 -5.12 0.85
N THR A 141 -5.11 -5.97 1.80
CA THR A 141 -6.16 -6.97 1.61
C THR A 141 -7.56 -6.41 1.87
N LYS A 142 -8.59 -7.12 1.39
CA LYS A 142 -10.00 -6.75 1.61
C LYS A 142 -10.36 -6.73 3.11
N ALA A 143 -9.85 -7.68 3.88
CA ALA A 143 -10.07 -7.77 5.32
C ALA A 143 -9.41 -6.59 6.05
N GLN A 144 -8.14 -6.28 5.73
CA GLN A 144 -7.43 -5.14 6.31
C GLN A 144 -8.10 -3.80 5.99
N ARG A 145 -8.62 -3.59 4.77
CA ARG A 145 -9.38 -2.38 4.42
C ARG A 145 -10.66 -2.25 5.25
N LYS A 146 -11.37 -3.36 5.46
CA LYS A 146 -12.57 -3.40 6.29
C LYS A 146 -12.25 -3.07 7.75
N LEU A 147 -11.17 -3.63 8.28
CA LEU A 147 -10.67 -3.33 9.63
C LEU A 147 -10.22 -1.87 9.75
N PHE A 148 -9.49 -1.33 8.78
CA PHE A 148 -8.99 0.04 8.81
C PHE A 148 -10.08 1.08 9.09
N PHE A 149 -11.25 0.95 8.45
CA PHE A 149 -12.34 1.91 8.62
C PHE A 149 -13.23 1.64 9.82
N ASN A 150 -13.34 0.37 10.28
CA ASN A 150 -14.30 0.00 11.31
C ASN A 150 -13.67 -0.27 12.68
N LEU A 151 -12.38 -0.71 12.74
CA LEU A 151 -11.75 -1.14 13.98
C LEU A 151 -11.77 -0.05 15.06
N ARG A 152 -11.50 1.20 14.68
CA ARG A 152 -11.46 2.33 15.65
C ARG A 152 -12.83 2.60 16.26
N SER A 153 -13.90 2.56 15.47
CA SER A 153 -15.27 2.76 15.95
C SER A 153 -15.68 1.64 16.90
N LEU A 154 -15.47 0.39 16.48
CA LEU A 154 -15.77 -0.79 17.28
C LEU A 154 -14.97 -0.82 18.59
N LYS A 155 -13.68 -0.48 18.52
CA LYS A 155 -12.84 -0.38 19.71
C LYS A 155 -13.36 0.67 20.70
N ASN A 156 -13.87 1.79 20.23
CA ASN A 156 -14.44 2.81 21.09
C ASN A 156 -15.81 2.37 21.69
N GLU A 157 -16.63 1.66 20.91
CA GLU A 157 -17.89 1.09 21.41
C GLU A 157 -17.63 0.03 22.49
N LEU A 158 -16.74 -0.93 22.24
CA LEU A 158 -16.38 -1.98 23.19
C LEU A 158 -15.77 -1.42 24.48
N LYS A 159 -14.94 -0.39 24.36
CA LYS A 159 -14.39 0.31 25.53
C LYS A 159 -15.44 1.07 26.32
N ALA A 160 -16.42 1.67 25.66
CA ALA A 160 -17.53 2.32 26.35
C ALA A 160 -18.37 1.32 27.12
N ASP A 161 -18.61 0.14 26.54
CA ASP A 161 -19.34 -0.94 27.19
C ASP A 161 -18.55 -1.54 28.39
N SER A 162 -17.24 -1.77 28.24
CA SER A 162 -16.37 -2.28 29.30
C SER A 162 -16.15 -1.25 30.41
N ALA A 163 -16.08 0.04 30.10
CA ALA A 163 -15.99 1.11 31.10
C ALA A 163 -17.22 1.18 32.02
N LEU A 164 -18.39 0.79 31.48
CA LEU A 164 -19.62 0.68 32.27
C LEU A 164 -19.63 -0.53 33.22
N LEU A 165 -18.86 -1.58 32.88
CA LEU A 165 -18.83 -2.82 33.65
C LEU A 165 -17.66 -2.87 34.65
N ASP A 166 -16.43 -2.50 34.23
CA ASP A 166 -15.21 -2.71 35.02
C ASP A 166 -14.49 -1.43 35.44
N GLY A 167 -14.93 -0.25 35.00
CA GLY A 167 -14.32 1.06 35.36
C GLY A 167 -12.93 1.30 34.76
N ASP A 168 -12.39 0.41 33.95
CA ASP A 168 -11.04 0.53 33.36
C ASP A 168 -11.07 1.23 31.98
N THR A 169 -10.89 2.55 32.02
CA THR A 169 -10.94 3.42 30.84
C THR A 169 -9.59 3.57 30.10
N HIS A 170 -8.51 3.01 30.66
CA HIS A 170 -7.14 3.34 30.19
C HIS A 170 -6.45 2.30 29.30
N ARG A 171 -7.09 1.16 29.02
CA ARG A 171 -6.49 0.16 28.14
C ARG A 171 -6.33 0.65 26.70
N SER A 172 -5.13 0.57 26.17
CA SER A 172 -4.83 0.93 24.79
C SER A 172 -5.09 -0.22 23.81
N THR A 173 -5.05 -1.47 24.26
CA THR A 173 -5.20 -2.71 23.46
C THR A 173 -6.54 -3.38 23.70
N LEU A 174 -6.99 -4.18 22.73
CA LEU A 174 -8.17 -5.04 22.83
C LEU A 174 -7.84 -6.29 23.67
N THR A 175 -8.83 -6.80 24.39
CA THR A 175 -8.76 -8.13 25.03
C THR A 175 -9.00 -9.24 24.01
N ASP A 176 -8.67 -10.47 24.39
CA ASP A 176 -8.88 -11.66 23.54
C ASP A 176 -10.35 -11.86 23.16
N ASP A 177 -11.27 -11.61 24.09
CA ASP A 177 -12.72 -11.72 23.88
C ASP A 177 -13.23 -10.60 22.94
N GLU A 178 -12.72 -9.37 23.10
CA GLU A 178 -13.04 -8.25 22.23
C GLU A 178 -12.51 -8.47 20.80
N ILE A 179 -11.32 -9.05 20.65
CA ILE A 179 -10.75 -9.44 19.34
C ILE A 179 -11.66 -10.44 18.65
N ASP A 180 -12.14 -11.46 19.39
CA ASP A 180 -13.06 -12.48 18.85
C ASP A 180 -14.43 -11.89 18.49
N GLN A 181 -14.89 -10.90 19.22
CA GLN A 181 -16.14 -10.18 18.92
C GLN A 181 -16.00 -9.35 17.64
N VAL A 182 -14.92 -8.58 17.50
CA VAL A 182 -14.61 -7.81 16.27
C VAL A 182 -14.45 -8.74 15.08
N ALA A 183 -13.73 -9.85 15.23
CA ALA A 183 -13.52 -10.84 14.17
C ALA A 183 -14.85 -11.43 13.66
N ARG A 184 -15.79 -11.77 14.57
CA ARG A 184 -17.13 -12.25 14.22
C ARG A 184 -17.98 -11.16 13.55
N GLN A 185 -18.00 -9.95 14.10
CA GLN A 185 -18.83 -8.85 13.60
C GLN A 185 -18.39 -8.40 12.19
N LEU A 186 -17.09 -8.36 11.95
CA LEU A 186 -16.54 -7.98 10.66
C LEU A 186 -16.32 -9.17 9.71
N ASN A 187 -16.55 -10.42 10.15
CA ASN A 187 -16.28 -11.62 9.38
C ASN A 187 -14.86 -11.61 8.78
N VAL A 188 -13.87 -11.51 9.67
CA VAL A 188 -12.43 -11.53 9.38
C VAL A 188 -11.75 -12.48 10.34
N LYS A 189 -10.50 -12.88 10.06
CA LYS A 189 -9.74 -13.76 10.94
C LYS A 189 -9.23 -13.00 12.18
N ARG A 190 -9.12 -13.70 13.30
CA ARG A 190 -8.58 -13.16 14.55
C ARG A 190 -7.17 -12.59 14.37
N GLU A 191 -6.32 -13.32 13.65
CA GLU A 191 -4.93 -12.90 13.40
C GLU A 191 -4.87 -11.59 12.65
N GLU A 192 -5.80 -11.35 11.69
CA GLU A 192 -5.88 -10.11 10.93
C GLU A 192 -6.30 -8.92 11.81
N VAL A 193 -7.13 -9.14 12.84
CA VAL A 193 -7.52 -8.10 13.80
C VAL A 193 -6.33 -7.69 14.65
N MET A 194 -5.58 -8.65 15.21
CA MET A 194 -4.39 -8.41 16.02
C MET A 194 -3.30 -7.68 15.21
N GLU A 195 -3.04 -8.15 13.99
CA GLU A 195 -2.07 -7.53 13.09
C GLU A 195 -2.47 -6.08 12.77
N MET A 196 -3.75 -5.84 12.47
CA MET A 196 -4.23 -4.52 12.12
C MET A 196 -4.25 -3.58 13.33
N GLU A 197 -4.55 -4.07 14.53
CA GLU A 197 -4.44 -3.30 15.76
C GLU A 197 -3.00 -2.81 16.00
N THR A 198 -2.03 -3.70 15.85
CA THR A 198 -0.60 -3.37 15.97
C THR A 198 -0.18 -2.32 14.94
N ARG A 199 -0.60 -2.49 13.67
CA ARG A 199 -0.31 -1.53 12.60
C ARG A 199 -0.92 -0.15 12.84
N LEU A 200 -2.12 -0.09 13.42
CA LEU A 200 -2.81 1.18 13.71
C LEU A 200 -2.30 1.87 14.98
N ALA A 201 -1.72 1.11 15.92
CA ALA A 201 -1.18 1.65 17.18
C ALA A 201 0.12 2.44 16.97
N GLY A 202 0.98 2.02 16.02
CA GLY A 202 2.23 2.72 15.68
C GLY A 202 1.98 3.94 14.79
N GLY A 203 2.81 4.98 14.89
CA GLY A 203 2.87 6.13 13.98
C GLY A 203 4.14 6.08 13.12
N ASP A 204 4.19 6.94 12.10
CA ASP A 204 5.44 7.21 11.40
C ASP A 204 6.32 8.06 12.32
N VAL A 205 7.60 7.68 12.46
CA VAL A 205 8.57 8.39 13.28
C VAL A 205 9.43 9.26 12.36
N LEU A 206 9.51 10.54 12.67
CA LEU A 206 10.43 11.45 11.98
C LEU A 206 11.87 11.08 12.37
N LEU A 207 12.73 10.91 11.37
CA LEU A 207 14.15 10.62 11.57
C LEU A 207 14.96 11.90 11.77
N ASP A 208 14.61 12.95 11.07
CA ASP A 208 15.25 14.26 11.16
C ASP A 208 14.77 15.04 12.40
N PRO A 209 15.58 15.96 12.92
CA PRO A 209 15.15 16.85 14.00
C PRO A 209 13.97 17.72 13.55
N SER A 210 13.09 18.05 14.49
CA SER A 210 11.98 18.95 14.21
C SER A 210 12.51 20.36 13.87
N PRO A 211 11.91 21.07 12.90
CA PRO A 211 12.33 22.44 12.55
C PRO A 211 12.27 23.45 13.72
N ASN A 212 11.56 23.09 14.78
CA ASN A 212 11.42 23.91 16.01
C ASN A 212 12.36 23.48 17.13
N ASP A 213 13.18 22.43 16.92
CA ASP A 213 14.19 22.07 17.90
C ASP A 213 15.39 23.02 17.77
N ASP A 214 15.83 23.57 18.89
CA ASP A 214 17.05 24.35 18.97
C ASP A 214 18.24 23.49 18.47
N ASP A 215 19.23 24.13 17.83
CA ASP A 215 20.44 23.45 17.30
C ASP A 215 21.11 22.51 18.31
N ASP A 216 21.02 22.83 19.60
CA ASP A 216 21.55 22.01 20.70
C ASP A 216 20.82 20.66 20.87
N LYS A 217 19.64 20.48 20.30
CA LYS A 217 18.85 19.22 20.37
C LYS A 217 18.91 18.38 19.11
N ALA A 218 19.55 18.85 18.06
CA ALA A 218 19.68 18.13 16.80
C ALA A 218 20.36 16.75 16.98
N HIS A 219 21.25 16.62 17.98
CA HIS A 219 21.90 15.35 18.34
C HIS A 219 20.96 14.32 19.01
N LEU A 220 19.78 14.74 19.44
CA LEU A 220 18.74 13.85 19.99
C LEU A 220 17.81 13.27 18.92
N ALA A 221 17.96 13.69 17.66
CA ALA A 221 17.17 13.15 16.57
C ALA A 221 17.42 11.65 16.37
N PRO A 222 16.38 10.85 16.04
CA PRO A 222 16.53 9.41 15.85
C PRO A 222 17.63 9.03 14.85
N ILE A 223 17.86 9.83 13.81
CA ILE A 223 18.94 9.60 12.83
C ILE A 223 20.32 9.53 13.45
N ALA A 224 20.56 10.26 14.55
CA ALA A 224 21.85 10.26 15.25
C ALA A 224 22.14 8.95 15.98
N TYR A 225 21.09 8.16 16.28
CA TYR A 225 21.21 6.86 16.97
C TYR A 225 21.17 5.66 16.03
N LEU A 226 20.82 5.88 14.75
CA LEU A 226 20.78 4.81 13.77
C LEU A 226 22.21 4.49 13.32
N ALA A 227 22.68 3.29 13.69
CA ALA A 227 23.94 2.77 13.23
C ALA A 227 23.72 1.92 11.96
N ASP A 228 24.59 2.10 10.97
CA ASP A 228 24.67 1.20 9.82
C ASP A 228 25.51 -0.02 10.20
N SER A 229 24.85 -1.12 10.53
CA SER A 229 25.52 -2.37 10.89
C SER A 229 26.17 -3.09 9.69
N SER A 230 25.91 -2.65 8.46
CA SER A 230 26.50 -3.28 7.26
C SER A 230 28.00 -3.02 7.12
N GLN A 231 28.49 -1.93 7.75
CA GLN A 231 29.88 -1.52 7.72
C GLN A 231 30.60 -1.73 9.07
N GLU A 232 30.05 -2.53 9.94
CA GLU A 232 30.70 -2.85 11.21
C GLU A 232 32.00 -3.63 10.94
N PRO A 233 33.16 -3.11 11.38
CA PRO A 233 34.47 -3.72 11.05
C PRO A 233 34.59 -5.16 11.54
N THR A 234 34.02 -5.48 12.70
CA THR A 234 34.03 -6.83 13.28
C THR A 234 33.27 -7.80 12.40
N ALA A 235 32.05 -7.44 11.97
CA ALA A 235 31.24 -8.29 11.08
C ALA A 235 31.90 -8.50 9.71
N ILE A 236 32.56 -7.48 9.17
CA ILE A 236 33.29 -7.57 7.90
C ILE A 236 34.51 -8.49 8.04
N ILE A 237 35.28 -8.38 9.13
CA ILE A 237 36.46 -9.23 9.38
C ILE A 237 36.00 -10.68 9.57
N GLU A 238 35.00 -10.92 10.42
CA GLU A 238 34.45 -12.27 10.63
C GLU A 238 33.92 -12.91 9.34
N ALA A 239 33.24 -12.14 8.47
CA ALA A 239 32.79 -12.63 7.19
C ALA A 239 33.98 -13.01 6.27
N ARG A 240 35.01 -12.15 6.19
CA ARG A 240 36.22 -12.42 5.41
C ARG A 240 37.01 -13.64 5.93
N GLU A 241 37.16 -13.75 7.24
CA GLU A 241 37.80 -14.90 7.86
C GLU A 241 37.03 -16.18 7.58
N ARG A 242 35.72 -16.14 7.69
CA ARG A 242 34.85 -17.29 7.35
C ARG A 242 34.99 -17.71 5.89
N ASP A 243 34.99 -16.75 4.97
CA ASP A 243 35.14 -17.00 3.54
C ASP A 243 36.56 -17.56 3.23
N THR A 244 37.59 -17.03 3.86
CA THR A 244 38.96 -17.49 3.72
C THR A 244 39.15 -18.92 4.26
N LEU A 245 38.61 -19.18 5.45
CA LEU A 245 38.62 -20.53 6.05
C LEU A 245 37.86 -21.55 5.18
N ALA A 246 36.69 -21.15 4.65
CA ALA A 246 35.91 -22.00 3.75
C ALA A 246 36.67 -22.28 2.46
N SER A 247 37.26 -21.27 1.84
CA SER A 247 38.03 -21.41 0.59
C SER A 247 39.27 -22.26 0.79
N ASN A 248 40.09 -21.97 1.79
CA ASN A 248 41.30 -22.75 2.12
C ASN A 248 40.92 -24.16 2.54
N GLY A 249 39.89 -24.35 3.31
CA GLY A 249 39.38 -25.66 3.72
C GLY A 249 38.95 -26.52 2.52
N ILE A 250 38.29 -25.91 1.53
CA ILE A 250 37.96 -26.61 0.29
C ILE A 250 39.21 -27.00 -0.50
N GLN A 251 40.16 -26.08 -0.64
CA GLN A 251 41.42 -26.35 -1.35
C GLN A 251 42.24 -27.46 -0.67
N ASN A 252 42.38 -27.40 0.63
CA ASN A 252 43.10 -28.41 1.42
C ASN A 252 42.37 -29.76 1.40
N ALA A 253 41.04 -29.75 1.48
CA ALA A 253 40.26 -30.98 1.34
C ALA A 253 40.37 -31.60 -0.03
N LEU A 254 40.43 -30.80 -1.10
CA LEU A 254 40.68 -31.28 -2.47
C LEU A 254 42.12 -31.84 -2.63
N ALA A 255 43.12 -31.18 -2.01
CA ALA A 255 44.49 -31.62 -2.01
C ALA A 255 44.67 -32.99 -1.30
N ALA A 256 43.86 -33.28 -0.29
CA ALA A 256 43.86 -34.53 0.45
C ALA A 256 43.22 -35.71 -0.31
N LEU A 257 42.53 -35.45 -1.44
CA LEU A 257 41.93 -36.48 -2.26
C LEU A 257 42.94 -37.06 -3.26
N ASP A 258 42.72 -38.32 -3.65
CA ASP A 258 43.37 -38.92 -4.81
C ASP A 258 42.97 -38.20 -6.12
N GLU A 259 43.80 -38.24 -7.11
CA GLU A 259 43.63 -37.46 -8.35
C GLU A 259 42.31 -37.76 -9.07
N ARG A 260 41.90 -39.03 -9.06
CA ARG A 260 40.62 -39.45 -9.65
C ARG A 260 39.42 -38.88 -8.92
N SER A 261 39.41 -38.99 -7.59
CA SER A 261 38.31 -38.45 -6.76
C SER A 261 38.26 -36.92 -6.81
N ARG A 262 39.41 -36.24 -6.83
CA ARG A 262 39.52 -34.79 -6.99
C ARG A 262 38.89 -34.34 -8.30
N ARG A 263 39.25 -34.95 -9.41
CA ARG A 263 38.73 -34.60 -10.73
C ARG A 263 37.20 -34.80 -10.81
N VAL A 264 36.69 -35.92 -10.27
CA VAL A 264 35.24 -36.18 -10.22
C VAL A 264 34.50 -35.06 -9.47
N VAL A 265 35.07 -34.61 -8.33
CA VAL A 265 34.43 -33.51 -7.56
C VAL A 265 34.55 -32.18 -8.29
N GLN A 266 35.72 -31.89 -8.90
CA GLN A 266 35.95 -30.64 -9.62
C GLN A 266 35.02 -30.50 -10.83
N GLU A 267 34.92 -31.50 -11.68
CA GLU A 267 34.11 -31.44 -12.90
C GLU A 267 32.61 -31.42 -12.63
N ARG A 268 32.20 -31.97 -11.48
CA ARG A 268 30.80 -32.05 -11.15
C ARG A 268 30.27 -30.87 -10.34
N TRP A 269 31.08 -30.33 -9.42
CA TRP A 269 30.66 -29.37 -8.43
C TRP A 269 31.33 -28.00 -8.48
N LEU A 270 32.53 -27.93 -9.07
CA LEU A 270 33.30 -26.68 -9.13
C LEU A 270 33.32 -26.05 -10.51
N ASN A 271 33.29 -26.87 -11.57
CA ASN A 271 33.21 -26.41 -12.96
C ASN A 271 31.74 -26.23 -13.41
N VAL A 272 30.97 -25.48 -12.61
CA VAL A 272 29.57 -25.19 -12.87
C VAL A 272 29.43 -23.70 -13.16
N ASN A 273 28.61 -23.34 -14.15
CA ASN A 273 28.32 -21.93 -14.45
C ASN A 273 27.53 -21.25 -13.31
N ASP A 274 27.50 -19.91 -13.28
CA ASP A 274 26.79 -19.13 -12.28
C ASP A 274 25.26 -19.41 -12.22
N ASP A 275 24.68 -19.91 -13.31
CA ASP A 275 23.29 -20.35 -13.41
C ASP A 275 23.03 -21.78 -12.91
N GLY A 276 24.06 -22.45 -12.39
CA GLY A 276 23.99 -23.84 -11.91
C GLY A 276 24.02 -24.90 -13.02
N SER A 277 24.21 -24.49 -14.29
CA SER A 277 24.39 -25.40 -15.43
C SER A 277 25.85 -25.64 -15.68
N GLY A 278 26.23 -26.78 -16.27
CA GLY A 278 27.58 -27.01 -16.78
C GLY A 278 28.42 -28.09 -16.08
N GLY A 279 27.99 -28.61 -14.92
CA GLY A 279 28.70 -29.74 -14.30
C GLY A 279 28.49 -31.05 -15.07
N MET A 280 29.56 -31.86 -15.22
CA MET A 280 29.46 -33.16 -15.88
C MET A 280 28.52 -34.10 -15.16
N THR A 281 27.71 -34.83 -15.94
CA THR A 281 26.80 -35.85 -15.38
C THR A 281 27.55 -37.12 -14.96
N LEU A 282 26.95 -37.91 -14.08
CA LEU A 282 27.52 -39.21 -13.67
C LEU A 282 27.76 -40.14 -14.87
N HIS A 283 26.92 -40.04 -15.90
CA HIS A 283 27.03 -40.86 -17.10
C HIS A 283 28.20 -40.44 -18.00
N GLU A 284 28.43 -39.13 -18.14
CA GLU A 284 29.57 -38.60 -18.91
C GLU A 284 30.91 -38.96 -18.27
N LEU A 285 31.03 -38.75 -16.95
CA LEU A 285 32.21 -39.17 -16.18
C LEU A 285 32.40 -40.68 -16.21
N ALA A 286 31.33 -41.46 -16.17
CA ALA A 286 31.39 -42.91 -16.29
C ALA A 286 31.92 -43.37 -17.66
N ALA A 287 31.50 -42.70 -18.72
CA ALA A 287 32.00 -42.96 -20.09
C ALA A 287 33.47 -42.60 -20.22
N GLU A 288 33.92 -41.47 -19.67
CA GLU A 288 35.33 -41.06 -19.70
C GLU A 288 36.25 -42.03 -18.95
N TYR A 289 35.83 -42.50 -17.78
CA TYR A 289 36.61 -43.41 -16.96
C TYR A 289 36.41 -44.91 -17.27
N GLY A 290 35.51 -45.25 -18.20
CA GLY A 290 35.22 -46.62 -18.56
C GLY A 290 34.63 -47.46 -17.42
N VAL A 291 33.85 -46.85 -16.54
CA VAL A 291 33.23 -47.49 -15.37
C VAL A 291 31.70 -47.24 -15.35
N SER A 292 30.99 -47.95 -14.48
CA SER A 292 29.55 -47.70 -14.30
C SER A 292 29.26 -46.36 -13.60
N ALA A 293 28.16 -45.73 -13.95
CA ALA A 293 27.71 -44.50 -13.29
C ALA A 293 27.56 -44.65 -11.76
N GLU A 294 27.15 -45.85 -11.30
CA GLU A 294 27.06 -46.16 -9.86
C GLU A 294 28.46 -46.17 -9.21
N ARG A 295 29.50 -46.58 -9.94
CA ARG A 295 30.87 -46.54 -9.42
C ARG A 295 31.36 -45.10 -9.25
N ILE A 296 31.05 -44.21 -10.19
CA ILE A 296 31.34 -42.77 -10.05
C ILE A 296 30.59 -42.18 -8.83
N ARG A 297 29.31 -42.54 -8.62
CA ARG A 297 28.54 -42.10 -7.45
C ARG A 297 29.17 -42.56 -6.13
N GLN A 298 29.69 -43.82 -6.10
CA GLN A 298 30.42 -44.33 -4.91
C GLN A 298 31.72 -43.55 -4.64
N ILE A 299 32.48 -43.24 -5.71
CA ILE A 299 33.71 -42.43 -5.60
C ILE A 299 33.38 -41.05 -5.09
N GLU A 300 32.37 -40.40 -5.65
CA GLU A 300 31.89 -39.10 -5.22
C GLU A 300 31.48 -39.09 -3.72
N ALA A 301 30.65 -40.05 -3.29
CA ALA A 301 30.23 -40.17 -1.92
C ALA A 301 31.38 -40.38 -0.93
N ALA A 302 32.35 -41.19 -1.35
CA ALA A 302 33.58 -41.42 -0.55
C ALA A 302 34.47 -40.16 -0.49
N ALA A 303 34.60 -39.44 -1.60
CA ALA A 303 35.34 -38.18 -1.70
C ALA A 303 34.70 -37.10 -0.79
N MET A 304 33.38 -36.89 -0.90
CA MET A 304 32.65 -35.95 -0.06
C MET A 304 32.78 -36.25 1.43
N LYS A 305 32.72 -37.53 1.80
CA LYS A 305 32.92 -37.94 3.21
C LYS A 305 34.33 -37.66 3.70
N LYS A 306 35.34 -37.85 2.84
CA LYS A 306 36.76 -37.56 3.17
C LYS A 306 37.00 -36.05 3.26
N MET A 307 36.46 -35.24 2.33
CA MET A 307 36.53 -33.80 2.37
C MET A 307 35.90 -33.25 3.63
N LYS A 308 34.66 -33.71 3.96
CA LYS A 308 33.98 -33.29 5.20
C LYS A 308 34.83 -33.55 6.44
N LYS A 309 35.47 -34.71 6.51
CA LYS A 309 36.35 -35.06 7.66
C LYS A 309 37.56 -34.14 7.75
N THR A 310 38.21 -33.81 6.63
CA THR A 310 39.37 -32.90 6.57
C THR A 310 38.95 -31.49 6.99
N MET A 311 37.89 -30.96 6.43
CA MET A 311 37.38 -29.62 6.77
C MET A 311 36.97 -29.49 8.25
N MET A 312 36.30 -30.51 8.81
CA MET A 312 35.96 -30.51 10.22
C MET A 312 37.19 -30.58 11.15
N ALA A 313 38.25 -31.25 10.74
CA ALA A 313 39.50 -31.30 11.49
C ALA A 313 40.21 -29.93 11.47
N GLU A 314 40.23 -29.22 10.36
CA GLU A 314 40.77 -27.88 10.24
C GLU A 314 40.00 -26.85 11.05
N MET A 315 38.65 -26.90 11.01
CA MET A 315 37.80 -26.02 11.82
C MET A 315 37.98 -26.25 13.34
N ALA A 316 38.42 -27.43 13.76
CA ALA A 316 38.68 -27.75 15.15
C ALA A 316 40.09 -27.30 15.63
N THR A 317 40.97 -26.94 14.69
CA THR A 317 42.35 -26.49 14.96
C THR A 317 42.55 -24.99 14.72
N ALA A 318 41.59 -24.31 14.11
CA ALA A 318 41.54 -22.86 13.93
C ALA A 318 40.80 -22.18 15.10
#